data_ac1abe2733c1f7c2df56b062820d4cf5
#
_entry.id   ac1abe2733c1f7c2df56b062820d4cf5
#
_cell.length_a   1.000
_cell.length_b   1.000
_cell.length_c   1.000
_cell.angle_alpha   90.00
_cell.angle_beta   90.00
_cell.angle_gamma   90.00
#
_symmetry.space_group_name_H-M   'P 1'
#
loop_
_entity.id
_entity.type
_entity.pdbx_description
1 polymer ?
#
loop_
_entity_poly.entity_id
_entity_poly.type
_entity_poly.pdbx_seq_one_letter_code
_entity_poly.pdbx_strand_id
1 'polypeptide(L)'
;MDRLPFVQFHPTALFPKVNGNTFLISEALRGEGAILKSKSGKRFMTKYHEKAELAPRDIVARFFAEVVNQSSDDFVYLDCSAISENEFENQFPTIKENCHKVGVNPPQQPIPVTPAAHYFCGGISVNYFGETRLKGLYAIGECSFTGLHGANRLASNSLLESLVFSHRAALDSLEQMKGNLPPKEFYVHLPDWFGENNISNEKISAVSYTHLRAHETLR
;
A
#
# COMPACT_ATOMS: atom_id res chain seq x y z
N MET A 1 13.13 21.02 -11.41
CA MET A 1 13.66 19.68 -11.05
C MET A 1 12.50 18.74 -11.09
N ASP A 2 12.49 17.85 -12.06
CA ASP A 2 11.48 16.80 -12.13
C ASP A 2 11.75 15.83 -10.95
N ARG A 3 10.81 15.77 -10.04
CA ARG A 3 10.93 14.95 -8.84
C ARG A 3 10.67 13.52 -9.27
N LEU A 4 11.70 12.67 -9.17
CA LEU A 4 11.57 11.26 -9.48
C LEU A 4 10.47 10.63 -8.63
N PRO A 5 9.57 9.86 -9.23
CA PRO A 5 8.56 9.13 -8.47
C PRO A 5 9.25 8.03 -7.66
N PHE A 6 9.00 8.03 -6.34
CA PHE A 6 9.45 6.95 -5.47
C PHE A 6 8.33 5.96 -5.27
N VAL A 7 8.65 4.68 -5.38
CA VAL A 7 7.75 3.58 -5.05
C VAL A 7 8.22 2.96 -3.75
N GLN A 8 7.34 2.95 -2.76
CA GLN A 8 7.59 2.23 -1.52
C GLN A 8 7.33 0.74 -1.72
N PHE A 9 8.26 -0.10 -1.29
CA PHE A 9 8.09 -1.54 -1.24
C PHE A 9 7.59 -1.97 0.14
N HIS A 10 6.59 -2.85 0.15
CA HIS A 10 6.24 -3.59 1.35
C HIS A 10 7.19 -4.79 1.47
N PRO A 11 7.87 -4.97 2.61
CA PRO A 11 8.90 -6.00 2.71
C PRO A 11 8.35 -7.43 2.76
N THR A 12 7.09 -7.63 3.16
CA THR A 12 6.53 -8.94 3.45
C THR A 12 5.22 -9.16 2.69
N ALA A 13 5.30 -9.46 1.40
CA ALA A 13 4.19 -9.99 0.61
C ALA A 13 4.28 -11.53 0.59
N LEU A 14 3.13 -12.19 0.68
CA LEU A 14 3.04 -13.66 0.66
C LEU A 14 3.54 -14.22 -0.68
N PHE A 15 4.37 -15.26 -0.63
CA PHE A 15 4.86 -15.99 -1.79
C PHE A 15 4.44 -17.48 -1.71
N PRO A 16 3.97 -18.11 -2.82
CA PRO A 16 3.61 -17.47 -4.09
C PRO A 16 2.35 -16.57 -3.98
N LYS A 17 2.02 -15.85 -5.05
CA LYS A 17 0.81 -15.02 -5.10
C LYS A 17 -0.46 -15.86 -4.93
N VAL A 18 -1.43 -15.35 -4.20
CA VAL A 18 -2.74 -16.00 -4.02
C VAL A 18 -3.61 -15.70 -5.24
N ASN A 19 -3.93 -16.71 -6.04
CA ASN A 19 -4.75 -16.56 -7.27
C ASN A 19 -4.24 -15.44 -8.19
N GLY A 20 -2.91 -15.29 -8.31
CA GLY A 20 -2.29 -14.24 -9.13
C GLY A 20 -2.21 -12.87 -8.45
N ASN A 21 -2.84 -12.67 -7.31
CA ASN A 21 -2.85 -11.42 -6.56
C ASN A 21 -1.78 -11.40 -5.44
N THR A 22 -1.16 -10.25 -5.26
CA THR A 22 -0.21 -10.04 -4.17
C THR A 22 -0.98 -9.80 -2.86
N PHE A 23 -0.74 -10.65 -1.86
CA PHE A 23 -1.28 -10.48 -0.51
C PHE A 23 -0.19 -9.94 0.42
N LEU A 24 -0.45 -8.82 1.09
CA LEU A 24 0.51 -8.20 2.00
C LEU A 24 0.34 -8.75 3.42
N ILE A 25 1.42 -9.26 3.99
CA ILE A 25 1.47 -9.66 5.40
C ILE A 25 1.71 -8.41 6.25
N SER A 26 0.76 -8.12 7.14
CA SER A 26 0.79 -6.93 7.99
C SER A 26 2.11 -6.79 8.77
N GLU A 27 2.56 -5.54 8.89
CA GLU A 27 3.71 -5.19 9.74
C GLU A 27 3.48 -5.54 11.21
N ALA A 28 2.21 -5.56 11.66
CA ALA A 28 1.83 -5.95 13.01
C ALA A 28 2.36 -7.32 13.39
N LEU A 29 2.44 -8.27 12.43
CA LEU A 29 2.98 -9.61 12.70
C LEU A 29 4.45 -9.56 13.14
N ARG A 30 5.26 -8.64 12.58
CA ARG A 30 6.63 -8.39 13.04
C ARG A 30 6.65 -7.66 14.39
N GLY A 31 5.65 -6.82 14.65
CA GLY A 31 5.42 -6.20 15.96
C GLY A 31 5.17 -7.23 17.06
N GLU A 32 4.43 -8.30 16.77
CA GLU A 32 4.17 -9.41 17.70
C GLU A 32 5.31 -10.43 17.77
N GLY A 33 6.46 -10.14 17.18
CA GLY A 33 7.68 -10.94 17.36
C GLY A 33 8.03 -11.87 16.20
N ALA A 34 7.33 -11.81 15.07
CA ALA A 34 7.75 -12.57 13.89
C ALA A 34 9.09 -12.08 13.35
N ILE A 35 9.98 -12.99 12.98
CA ILE A 35 11.35 -12.73 12.55
C ILE A 35 11.62 -13.18 11.13
N LEU A 36 12.49 -12.44 10.42
CA LEU A 36 12.90 -12.78 9.05
C LEU A 36 14.11 -13.72 9.05
N LYS A 37 13.96 -14.85 8.38
CA LYS A 37 14.99 -15.86 8.21
C LYS A 37 15.27 -16.16 6.75
N SER A 38 16.53 -16.32 6.38
CA SER A 38 16.90 -16.86 5.09
C SER A 38 16.40 -18.31 4.94
N LYS A 39 16.45 -18.87 3.74
CA LYS A 39 16.15 -20.30 3.52
C LYS A 39 17.03 -21.26 4.35
N SER A 40 18.25 -20.83 4.70
CA SER A 40 19.12 -21.59 5.61
C SER A 40 18.72 -21.49 7.09
N GLY A 41 17.60 -20.83 7.42
CA GLY A 41 17.12 -20.66 8.80
C GLY A 41 17.80 -19.53 9.58
N LYS A 42 18.72 -18.78 8.99
CA LYS A 42 19.46 -17.73 9.66
C LYS A 42 18.67 -16.41 9.71
N ARG A 43 18.45 -15.88 10.93
CA ARG A 43 17.96 -14.51 11.13
C ARG A 43 18.99 -13.52 10.63
N PHE A 44 18.60 -12.53 9.80
CA PHE A 44 19.55 -11.62 9.16
C PHE A 44 19.38 -10.16 9.55
N MET A 45 18.17 -9.69 9.87
CA MET A 45 17.91 -8.27 10.11
C MET A 45 18.70 -7.64 11.26
N THR A 46 19.06 -8.41 12.25
CA THR A 46 19.89 -7.97 13.40
C THR A 46 21.29 -7.47 13.00
N LYS A 47 21.76 -7.82 11.81
CA LYS A 47 23.06 -7.37 11.30
C LYS A 47 23.00 -5.97 10.67
N TYR A 48 21.80 -5.56 10.26
CA TYR A 48 21.61 -4.39 9.41
C TYR A 48 21.01 -3.20 10.14
N HIS A 49 20.24 -3.45 11.21
CA HIS A 49 19.59 -2.39 11.97
C HIS A 49 19.34 -2.79 13.41
N GLU A 50 19.50 -1.84 14.35
CA GLU A 50 19.29 -2.07 15.79
C GLU A 50 17.87 -2.55 16.14
N LYS A 51 16.85 -2.04 15.41
CA LYS A 51 15.44 -2.44 15.55
C LYS A 51 15.12 -3.72 14.78
N ALA A 52 16.10 -4.35 14.15
CA ALA A 52 15.93 -5.57 13.36
C ALA A 52 14.70 -5.53 12.43
N GLU A 53 13.73 -6.43 12.61
CA GLU A 53 12.51 -6.54 11.81
C GLU A 53 11.55 -5.34 11.97
N LEU A 54 11.71 -4.54 13.01
CA LEU A 54 10.95 -3.31 13.26
C LEU A 54 11.62 -2.07 12.67
N ALA A 55 12.66 -2.23 11.88
CA ALA A 55 13.26 -1.15 11.11
C ALA A 55 12.26 -0.57 10.09
N PRO A 56 12.45 0.67 9.62
CA PRO A 56 11.63 1.24 8.54
C PRO A 56 11.52 0.31 7.32
N ARG A 57 10.36 0.33 6.66
CA ARG A 57 10.02 -0.59 5.56
C ARG A 57 11.05 -0.62 4.43
N ASP A 58 11.57 0.54 4.06
CA ASP A 58 12.59 0.68 3.03
C ASP A 58 13.90 -0.01 3.42
N ILE A 59 14.30 0.06 4.69
CA ILE A 59 15.46 -0.63 5.23
C ILE A 59 15.23 -2.15 5.17
N VAL A 60 14.10 -2.64 5.69
CA VAL A 60 13.79 -4.07 5.66
C VAL A 60 13.74 -4.60 4.23
N ALA A 61 13.06 -3.88 3.31
CA ALA A 61 12.95 -4.29 1.92
C ALA A 61 14.30 -4.31 1.19
N ARG A 62 15.19 -3.34 1.46
CA ARG A 62 16.52 -3.27 0.87
C ARG A 62 17.39 -4.47 1.27
N PHE A 63 17.48 -4.75 2.57
CA PHE A 63 18.30 -5.85 3.05
C PHE A 63 17.70 -7.22 2.76
N PHE A 64 16.38 -7.30 2.68
CA PHE A 64 15.71 -8.47 2.14
C PHE A 64 16.18 -8.76 0.69
N ALA A 65 16.15 -7.75 -0.19
CA ALA A 65 16.61 -7.90 -1.56
C ALA A 65 18.09 -8.30 -1.66
N GLU A 66 18.93 -7.78 -0.75
CA GLU A 66 20.34 -8.17 -0.67
C GLU A 66 20.50 -9.66 -0.33
N VAL A 67 19.76 -10.16 0.67
CA VAL A 67 19.82 -11.58 1.08
C VAL A 67 19.35 -12.50 -0.04
N VAL A 68 18.26 -12.14 -0.72
CA VAL A 68 17.72 -12.90 -1.86
C VAL A 68 18.70 -12.93 -3.02
N ASN A 69 19.30 -11.78 -3.38
CA ASN A 69 20.27 -11.72 -4.47
C ASN A 69 21.54 -12.53 -4.18
N GLN A 70 22.00 -12.58 -2.92
CA GLN A 70 23.18 -13.35 -2.54
C GLN A 70 22.93 -14.87 -2.56
N SER A 71 21.71 -15.30 -2.31
CA SER A 71 21.35 -16.72 -2.25
C SER A 71 20.73 -17.26 -3.55
N SER A 72 20.43 -16.40 -4.52
CA SER A 72 19.65 -16.71 -5.73
C SER A 72 18.28 -17.31 -5.41
N ASP A 73 17.70 -16.89 -4.29
CA ASP A 73 16.38 -17.29 -3.84
C ASP A 73 15.30 -16.34 -4.32
N ASP A 74 14.04 -16.77 -4.35
CA ASP A 74 12.90 -15.90 -4.72
C ASP A 74 12.19 -15.30 -3.51
N PHE A 75 12.44 -15.85 -2.31
CA PHE A 75 11.77 -15.47 -1.07
C PHE A 75 12.62 -15.76 0.17
N VAL A 76 12.25 -15.19 1.29
CA VAL A 76 12.73 -15.56 2.64
C VAL A 76 11.55 -16.04 3.49
N TYR A 77 11.83 -16.51 4.68
CA TYR A 77 10.80 -16.94 5.63
C TYR A 77 10.52 -15.88 6.69
N LEU A 78 9.24 -15.63 6.95
CA LEU A 78 8.76 -14.95 8.14
C LEU A 78 8.35 -16.01 9.15
N ASP A 79 9.17 -16.18 10.16
CA ASP A 79 8.97 -17.17 11.24
C ASP A 79 8.13 -16.55 12.36
N CYS A 80 6.95 -17.12 12.56
CA CYS A 80 5.96 -16.69 13.55
C CYS A 80 5.90 -17.61 14.76
N SER A 81 6.87 -18.51 14.96
CA SER A 81 6.86 -19.52 16.03
C SER A 81 6.85 -18.95 17.45
N ALA A 82 7.19 -17.68 17.62
CA ALA A 82 7.09 -16.97 18.90
C ALA A 82 5.65 -16.57 19.27
N ILE A 83 4.71 -16.61 18.33
CA ILE A 83 3.31 -16.26 18.52
C ILE A 83 2.53 -17.56 18.75
N SER A 84 1.74 -17.61 19.80
CA SER A 84 0.90 -18.80 20.05
C SER A 84 -0.17 -18.97 18.97
N GLU A 85 -0.64 -20.20 18.74
CA GLU A 85 -1.67 -20.49 17.75
C GLU A 85 -2.96 -19.69 18.01
N ASN A 86 -3.38 -19.64 19.26
CA ASN A 86 -4.58 -18.92 19.67
C ASN A 86 -4.45 -17.40 19.42
N GLU A 87 -3.30 -16.80 19.73
CA GLU A 87 -3.04 -15.38 19.42
C GLU A 87 -3.02 -15.13 17.92
N PHE A 88 -2.37 -16.02 17.16
CA PHE A 88 -2.30 -15.89 15.70
C PHE A 88 -3.69 -15.95 15.07
N GLU A 89 -4.55 -16.90 15.49
CA GLU A 89 -5.93 -17.02 15.00
C GLU A 89 -6.78 -15.81 15.35
N ASN A 90 -6.67 -15.31 16.56
CA ASN A 90 -7.48 -14.17 17.00
C ASN A 90 -7.06 -12.85 16.39
N GLN A 91 -5.76 -12.61 16.22
CA GLN A 91 -5.25 -11.32 15.74
C GLN A 91 -5.06 -11.28 14.21
N PHE A 92 -4.75 -12.43 13.59
CA PHE A 92 -4.38 -12.50 12.17
C PHE A 92 -5.18 -13.53 11.34
N PRO A 93 -6.52 -13.63 11.51
CA PRO A 93 -7.31 -14.66 10.84
C PRO A 93 -7.21 -14.58 9.31
N THR A 94 -7.22 -13.37 8.74
CA THR A 94 -7.08 -13.15 7.29
C THR A 94 -5.71 -13.58 6.77
N ILE A 95 -4.64 -13.38 7.54
CA ILE A 95 -3.29 -13.85 7.18
C ILE A 95 -3.28 -15.38 7.17
N LYS A 96 -3.82 -16.02 8.21
CA LYS A 96 -3.90 -17.49 8.30
C LYS A 96 -4.64 -18.09 7.11
N GLU A 97 -5.81 -17.54 6.78
CA GLU A 97 -6.62 -17.98 5.64
C GLU A 97 -5.86 -17.89 4.31
N ASN A 98 -5.18 -16.77 4.05
CA ASN A 98 -4.43 -16.61 2.80
C ASN A 98 -3.17 -17.50 2.75
N CYS A 99 -2.52 -17.73 3.87
CA CYS A 99 -1.42 -18.70 3.96
C CYS A 99 -1.90 -20.13 3.65
N HIS A 100 -3.06 -20.53 4.16
CA HIS A 100 -3.65 -21.84 3.85
C HIS A 100 -3.92 -22.02 2.35
N LYS A 101 -4.34 -20.95 1.62
CA LYS A 101 -4.55 -21.00 0.16
C LYS A 101 -3.27 -21.35 -0.63
N VAL A 102 -2.10 -21.10 -0.05
CA VAL A 102 -0.80 -21.44 -0.65
C VAL A 102 -0.14 -22.63 0.05
N GLY A 103 -0.87 -23.37 0.88
CA GLY A 103 -0.42 -24.60 1.53
C GLY A 103 0.49 -24.38 2.76
N VAL A 104 0.45 -23.19 3.37
CA VAL A 104 1.25 -22.86 4.56
C VAL A 104 0.33 -22.73 5.78
N ASN A 105 0.74 -23.34 6.91
CA ASN A 105 -0.02 -23.32 8.16
C ASN A 105 0.76 -22.56 9.27
N PRO A 106 0.65 -21.21 9.35
CA PRO A 106 1.26 -20.48 10.44
C PRO A 106 0.42 -20.63 11.75
N PRO A 107 1.05 -20.46 12.92
CA PRO A 107 2.46 -20.16 13.16
C PRO A 107 3.39 -21.39 13.12
N GLN A 108 2.86 -22.61 12.94
CA GLN A 108 3.63 -23.86 12.95
C GLN A 108 4.62 -23.94 11.78
N GLN A 109 4.28 -23.33 10.66
CA GLN A 109 5.14 -23.26 9.50
C GLN A 109 5.51 -21.80 9.22
N PRO A 110 6.78 -21.50 8.90
CA PRO A 110 7.18 -20.17 8.54
C PRO A 110 6.54 -19.74 7.21
N ILE A 111 6.16 -18.48 7.12
CA ILE A 111 5.47 -17.92 5.95
C ILE A 111 6.52 -17.50 4.92
N PRO A 112 6.49 -18.03 3.68
CA PRO A 112 7.36 -17.52 2.62
C PRO A 112 6.90 -16.13 2.20
N VAL A 113 7.83 -15.16 2.18
CA VAL A 113 7.55 -13.75 1.86
C VAL A 113 8.56 -13.19 0.88
N THR A 114 8.14 -12.17 0.13
CA THR A 114 8.98 -11.42 -0.82
C THR A 114 8.60 -9.95 -0.81
N PRO A 115 9.50 -8.99 -1.14
CA PRO A 115 9.12 -7.60 -1.28
C PRO A 115 8.18 -7.38 -2.45
N ALA A 116 7.22 -6.46 -2.30
CA ALA A 116 6.31 -6.07 -3.37
C ALA A 116 6.13 -4.56 -3.41
N ALA A 117 5.93 -4.01 -4.60
CA ALA A 117 5.52 -2.62 -4.77
C ALA A 117 4.21 -2.39 -4.03
N HIS A 118 4.14 -1.33 -3.23
CA HIS A 118 3.04 -1.12 -2.30
C HIS A 118 2.39 0.26 -2.41
N TYR A 119 3.18 1.33 -2.41
CA TYR A 119 2.67 2.69 -2.39
C TYR A 119 3.48 3.61 -3.28
N PHE A 120 2.79 4.43 -4.05
CA PHE A 120 3.43 5.41 -4.92
C PHE A 120 3.60 6.73 -4.19
N CYS A 121 4.83 7.04 -3.75
CA CYS A 121 5.13 8.29 -3.03
C CYS A 121 5.24 9.51 -3.96
N GLY A 122 5.22 9.30 -5.28
CA GLY A 122 5.19 10.33 -6.32
C GLY A 122 3.77 10.74 -6.69
N GLY A 123 3.61 11.30 -7.90
CA GLY A 123 2.30 11.65 -8.44
C GLY A 123 2.23 13.03 -9.06
N ILE A 124 1.02 13.52 -9.23
CA ILE A 124 0.73 14.85 -9.77
C ILE A 124 1.11 15.89 -8.74
N SER A 125 2.04 16.79 -9.09
CA SER A 125 2.45 17.88 -8.20
C SER A 125 1.29 18.81 -7.88
N VAL A 126 1.06 19.06 -6.59
CA VAL A 126 0.00 19.90 -6.08
C VAL A 126 0.53 20.96 -5.10
N ASN A 127 -0.24 22.01 -4.92
CA ASN A 127 -0.01 23.01 -3.88
C ASN A 127 -0.62 22.57 -2.54
N TYR A 128 -0.58 23.45 -1.54
CA TYR A 128 -1.10 23.21 -0.19
C TYR A 128 -2.60 22.88 -0.14
N PHE A 129 -3.36 23.24 -1.18
CA PHE A 129 -4.80 23.00 -1.31
C PHE A 129 -5.12 21.77 -2.17
N GLY A 130 -4.11 21.07 -2.68
CA GLY A 130 -4.32 19.95 -3.60
C GLY A 130 -4.54 20.36 -5.05
N GLU A 131 -4.44 21.66 -5.38
CA GLU A 131 -4.58 22.16 -6.75
C GLU A 131 -3.31 21.90 -7.54
N THR A 132 -3.46 21.47 -8.80
CA THR A 132 -2.36 21.24 -9.74
C THR A 132 -1.91 22.55 -10.40
N ARG A 133 -0.94 22.48 -11.33
CA ARG A 133 -0.57 23.63 -12.17
C ARG A 133 -1.69 24.07 -13.13
N LEU A 134 -2.63 23.19 -13.42
CA LEU A 134 -3.81 23.51 -14.22
C LEU A 134 -4.88 24.06 -13.29
N LYS A 135 -5.23 25.33 -13.49
CA LYS A 135 -6.22 26.02 -12.67
C LYS A 135 -7.54 25.27 -12.63
N GLY A 136 -8.09 25.06 -11.43
CA GLY A 136 -9.35 24.37 -11.20
C GLY A 136 -9.25 22.83 -11.24
N LEU A 137 -8.04 22.27 -11.45
CA LEU A 137 -7.81 20.83 -11.38
C LEU A 137 -7.09 20.47 -10.07
N TYR A 138 -7.68 19.56 -9.32
CA TYR A 138 -7.15 19.05 -8.05
C TYR A 138 -6.73 17.58 -8.18
N ALA A 139 -5.68 17.20 -7.45
CA ALA A 139 -5.30 15.80 -7.27
C ALA A 139 -5.11 15.54 -5.78
N ILE A 140 -5.70 14.44 -5.27
CA ILE A 140 -5.79 14.14 -3.85
C ILE A 140 -5.52 12.65 -3.63
N GLY A 141 -4.90 12.32 -2.50
CA GLY A 141 -4.56 10.94 -2.14
C GLY A 141 -3.34 10.42 -2.90
N GLU A 142 -3.23 9.13 -3.09
CA GLU A 142 -2.03 8.46 -3.64
C GLU A 142 -1.63 8.96 -5.03
N CYS A 143 -2.56 9.47 -5.84
CA CYS A 143 -2.26 10.03 -7.15
C CYS A 143 -1.58 11.41 -7.08
N SER A 144 -1.57 12.07 -5.92
CA SER A 144 -0.98 13.40 -5.73
C SER A 144 0.43 13.31 -5.15
N PHE A 145 1.26 14.28 -5.54
CA PHE A 145 2.55 14.51 -4.93
C PHE A 145 2.49 15.79 -4.08
N THR A 146 2.21 15.62 -2.80
CA THR A 146 2.18 16.71 -1.80
C THR A 146 3.56 17.01 -1.22
N GLY A 147 4.50 16.07 -1.35
CA GLY A 147 5.82 16.10 -0.72
C GLY A 147 5.85 15.55 0.71
N LEU A 148 4.70 15.22 1.29
CA LEU A 148 4.59 14.73 2.67
C LEU A 148 5.40 13.45 2.93
N HIS A 149 5.37 12.52 1.97
CA HIS A 149 5.96 11.20 2.16
C HIS A 149 7.45 11.12 1.81
N GLY A 150 8.00 12.13 1.12
CA GLY A 150 9.38 12.05 0.65
C GLY A 150 9.58 10.81 -0.24
N ALA A 151 10.62 10.04 0.07
CA ALA A 151 10.95 8.80 -0.65
C ALA A 151 10.33 7.54 -0.01
N ASN A 152 9.78 7.65 1.20
CA ASN A 152 9.30 6.50 1.96
C ASN A 152 8.15 6.93 2.91
N ARG A 153 6.94 6.50 2.61
CA ARG A 153 5.75 6.83 3.39
C ARG A 153 5.76 6.16 4.76
N LEU A 154 5.53 6.94 5.81
CA LEU A 154 5.26 6.39 7.13
C LEU A 154 3.89 5.70 7.15
N ALA A 155 3.82 4.55 7.82
CA ALA A 155 2.59 3.75 7.89
C ALA A 155 1.38 4.59 8.34
N SER A 156 0.23 4.36 7.70
CA SER A 156 -1.06 5.01 7.94
C SER A 156 -1.16 6.51 7.58
N ASN A 157 -0.05 7.20 7.27
CA ASN A 157 -0.09 8.62 6.93
C ASN A 157 -0.82 8.95 5.62
N SER A 158 -0.95 7.98 4.71
CA SER A 158 -1.72 8.18 3.47
C SER A 158 -3.19 8.48 3.71
N LEU A 159 -3.80 7.89 4.75
CA LEU A 159 -5.19 8.16 5.10
C LEU A 159 -5.37 9.59 5.62
N LEU A 160 -4.45 10.04 6.48
CA LEU A 160 -4.45 11.41 7.01
C LEU A 160 -4.20 12.42 5.89
N GLU A 161 -3.26 12.16 4.99
CA GLU A 161 -3.01 13.00 3.81
C GLU A 161 -4.27 13.13 2.96
N SER A 162 -4.89 12.01 2.59
CA SER A 162 -6.10 12.01 1.78
C SER A 162 -7.22 12.83 2.44
N LEU A 163 -7.45 12.65 3.73
CA LEU A 163 -8.48 13.36 4.47
C LEU A 163 -8.22 14.87 4.53
N VAL A 164 -6.99 15.27 4.89
CA VAL A 164 -6.63 16.69 5.04
C VAL A 164 -6.67 17.41 3.71
N PHE A 165 -6.08 16.82 2.65
CA PHE A 165 -6.06 17.45 1.34
C PHE A 165 -7.43 17.45 0.66
N SER A 166 -8.28 16.44 0.87
CA SER A 166 -9.68 16.48 0.41
C SER A 166 -10.45 17.65 1.03
N HIS A 167 -10.31 17.83 2.34
CA HIS A 167 -10.95 18.93 3.04
C HIS A 167 -10.48 20.30 2.52
N ARG A 168 -9.18 20.48 2.38
CA ARG A 168 -8.59 21.72 1.86
C ARG A 168 -9.02 22.02 0.43
N ALA A 169 -8.99 21.01 -0.44
CA ALA A 169 -9.41 21.15 -1.83
C ALA A 169 -10.90 21.51 -1.94
N ALA A 170 -11.75 20.92 -1.09
CA ALA A 170 -13.16 21.25 -1.05
C ALA A 170 -13.40 22.72 -0.66
N LEU A 171 -12.72 23.22 0.38
CA LEU A 171 -12.84 24.61 0.79
C LEU A 171 -12.33 25.58 -0.27
N ASP A 172 -11.17 25.30 -0.86
CA ASP A 172 -10.57 26.14 -1.91
C ASP A 172 -11.43 26.16 -3.17
N SER A 173 -11.93 24.99 -3.62
CA SER A 173 -12.82 24.93 -4.79
C SER A 173 -14.12 25.69 -4.58
N LEU A 174 -14.73 25.60 -3.39
CA LEU A 174 -15.92 26.38 -3.05
C LEU A 174 -15.65 27.89 -3.08
N GLU A 175 -14.48 28.33 -2.59
CA GLU A 175 -14.11 29.74 -2.63
C GLU A 175 -13.88 30.23 -4.08
N GLN A 176 -13.19 29.42 -4.90
CA GLN A 176 -12.97 29.74 -6.32
C GLN A 176 -14.27 29.78 -7.14
N MET A 177 -15.28 28.99 -6.76
CA MET A 177 -16.60 28.98 -7.40
C MET A 177 -17.45 30.21 -7.05
N LYS A 178 -17.17 30.90 -5.94
CA LYS A 178 -17.89 32.13 -5.57
C LYS A 178 -17.73 33.22 -6.63
N GLY A 179 -18.79 33.47 -7.38
CA GLY A 179 -18.81 34.49 -8.46
C GLY A 179 -18.28 34.02 -9.82
N ASN A 180 -17.81 32.80 -9.95
CA ASN A 180 -17.22 32.22 -11.17
C ASN A 180 -17.90 30.92 -11.62
N LEU A 181 -19.16 30.69 -11.25
CA LEU A 181 -19.91 29.57 -11.82
C LEU A 181 -19.98 29.73 -13.33
N PRO A 182 -19.51 28.74 -14.11
CA PRO A 182 -19.65 28.83 -15.56
C PRO A 182 -21.14 28.91 -15.91
N PRO A 183 -21.51 29.69 -16.96
CA PRO A 183 -22.88 29.75 -17.45
C PRO A 183 -23.39 28.31 -17.65
N LYS A 184 -24.69 28.08 -17.44
CA LYS A 184 -25.31 26.72 -17.64
C LYS A 184 -25.04 26.12 -19.02
N GLU A 185 -24.74 26.97 -20.01
CA GLU A 185 -24.39 26.61 -21.38
C GLU A 185 -22.99 25.99 -21.52
N PHE A 186 -22.16 26.04 -20.46
CA PHE A 186 -20.80 25.46 -20.42
C PHE A 186 -20.76 23.99 -20.00
N TYR A 187 -21.88 23.32 -19.85
CA TYR A 187 -21.90 21.87 -19.75
C TYR A 187 -21.45 21.29 -21.09
N VAL A 188 -20.13 21.13 -21.22
CA VAL A 188 -19.54 20.36 -22.31
C VAL A 188 -20.24 19.01 -22.31
N HIS A 189 -20.90 18.68 -23.44
CA HIS A 189 -21.28 17.30 -23.68
C HIS A 189 -19.98 16.49 -23.67
N LEU A 190 -19.69 15.88 -22.52
CA LEU A 190 -18.59 14.94 -22.44
C LEU A 190 -18.90 13.85 -23.45
N PRO A 191 -17.95 13.47 -24.32
CA PRO A 191 -18.13 12.33 -25.18
C PRO A 191 -18.58 11.17 -24.29
N ASP A 192 -19.56 10.41 -24.73
CA ASP A 192 -19.93 9.18 -24.04
C ASP A 192 -18.77 8.18 -24.20
N TRP A 193 -17.79 8.31 -23.32
CA TRP A 193 -16.59 7.46 -23.32
C TRP A 193 -16.92 6.01 -22.97
N PHE A 194 -18.13 5.77 -22.49
CA PHE A 194 -18.57 4.43 -22.12
C PHE A 194 -19.41 3.77 -23.19
N GLY A 195 -19.80 4.50 -24.29
CA GLY A 195 -20.65 3.96 -25.35
C GLY A 195 -21.84 3.18 -24.80
N GLU A 196 -22.89 3.02 -25.52
CA GLU A 196 -24.08 2.23 -25.11
C GLU A 196 -23.81 0.74 -24.80
N ASN A 197 -22.54 0.30 -24.83
CA ASN A 197 -22.11 -1.05 -24.56
C ASN A 197 -21.73 -1.25 -23.07
N ASN A 198 -22.74 -1.54 -22.26
CA ASN A 198 -22.68 -2.44 -21.09
C ASN A 198 -21.36 -2.49 -20.31
N ILE A 199 -21.00 -1.42 -19.61
CA ILE A 199 -20.30 -1.62 -18.35
C ILE A 199 -21.38 -2.00 -17.36
N SER A 200 -21.56 -3.31 -17.12
CA SER A 200 -22.45 -3.77 -16.07
C SER A 200 -22.06 -3.07 -14.76
N ASN A 201 -23.03 -2.62 -14.01
CA ASN A 201 -22.85 -1.99 -12.68
C ASN A 201 -21.96 -2.84 -11.74
N GLU A 202 -21.82 -4.14 -12.01
CA GLU A 202 -20.91 -5.05 -11.31
C GLU A 202 -19.42 -4.70 -11.46
N LYS A 203 -18.96 -4.18 -12.62
CA LYS A 203 -17.54 -3.81 -12.80
C LYS A 203 -17.17 -2.54 -12.03
N ILE A 204 -18.07 -1.56 -11.96
CA ILE A 204 -17.84 -0.34 -11.19
C ILE A 204 -17.86 -0.64 -9.67
N SER A 205 -18.76 -1.52 -9.24
CA SER A 205 -18.82 -1.96 -7.85
C SER A 205 -17.56 -2.76 -7.44
N ALA A 206 -17.00 -3.57 -8.33
CA ALA A 206 -15.77 -4.34 -8.07
C ALA A 206 -14.54 -3.45 -7.88
N VAL A 207 -14.39 -2.37 -8.64
CA VAL A 207 -13.26 -1.43 -8.49
C VAL A 207 -13.39 -0.61 -7.21
N SER A 208 -14.58 -0.12 -6.86
CA SER A 208 -14.85 0.56 -5.60
C SER A 208 -14.64 -0.36 -4.39
N TYR A 209 -15.02 -1.63 -4.51
CA TYR A 209 -14.95 -2.62 -3.45
C TYR A 209 -13.51 -3.09 -3.16
N THR A 210 -12.67 -3.22 -4.18
CA THR A 210 -11.26 -3.57 -4.00
C THR A 210 -10.47 -2.45 -3.32
N HIS A 211 -10.81 -1.18 -3.57
CA HIS A 211 -10.19 -0.04 -2.88
C HIS A 211 -10.63 0.05 -1.40
N LEU A 212 -11.90 -0.15 -1.11
CA LEU A 212 -12.42 -0.14 0.26
C LEU A 212 -11.88 -1.32 1.10
N ARG A 213 -11.80 -2.54 0.55
CA ARG A 213 -11.23 -3.70 1.25
C ARG A 213 -9.73 -3.62 1.52
N ALA A 214 -8.95 -2.93 0.70
CA ALA A 214 -7.54 -2.72 0.99
C ALA A 214 -7.31 -1.93 2.30
N HIS A 215 -8.32 -1.18 2.76
CA HIS A 215 -8.29 -0.43 4.01
C HIS A 215 -8.86 -1.19 5.22
N GLU A 216 -9.67 -2.24 5.01
CA GLU A 216 -10.23 -3.04 6.09
C GLU A 216 -9.23 -4.03 6.73
N THR A 217 -8.08 -4.29 6.08
CA THR A 217 -7.02 -5.15 6.62
C THR A 217 -6.10 -4.45 7.63
N LEU A 218 -6.46 -3.24 8.08
CA LEU A 218 -5.74 -2.46 9.09
C LEU A 218 -6.47 -2.40 10.44
N ARG A 219 -7.41 -3.32 10.70
CA ARG A 219 -7.99 -3.53 12.02
C ARG A 219 -7.56 -4.85 12.59
#